data_6a7a913ba35b5455af1d733eaffd1f43
#
_entry.id   6a7a913ba35b5455af1d733eaffd1f43
#
_cell.length_a   1.000
_cell.length_b   1.000
_cell.length_c   1.000
_cell.angle_alpha   90.00
_cell.angle_beta   90.00
_cell.angle_gamma   90.00
#
_symmetry.space_group_name_H-M   'P 1'
#
loop_
_entity.id
_entity.type
_entity.pdbx_description
1 polymer ?
#
loop_
_entity_poly.entity_id
_entity_poly.type
_entity_poly.pdbx_seq_one_letter_code
_entity_poly.pdbx_strand_id
1 'polypeptide(L)'
;MRGTRVLIGLMAATVTLSAATACSHPNEAGGELAPATSIGLQVKNQNFYDMDVYAVSQGLATRVGTVTGNSTRTFMLHPSMASQDVRIVATPIGGNGRASSGSVSVAEGQTIVFTIGSLLRNSSVVIR
;
A
#
# COMPACT_ATOMS: atom_id res chain seq x y z
N MET A 1 53.38 72.32 -9.31
CA MET A 1 53.04 72.35 -7.90
C MET A 1 51.68 71.76 -7.71
N ARG A 2 51.55 70.80 -6.77
CA ARG A 2 50.31 70.22 -6.22
C ARG A 2 49.63 69.23 -7.14
N GLY A 3 49.73 68.01 -7.01
CA GLY A 3 49.50 67.17 -5.82
C GLY A 3 48.09 66.58 -5.95
N THR A 4 47.91 65.77 -7.04
CA THR A 4 46.65 65.05 -7.24
C THR A 4 46.77 63.72 -6.54
N ARG A 5 46.07 63.62 -5.40
CA ARG A 5 45.88 62.34 -4.70
C ARG A 5 44.78 61.55 -5.37
N VAL A 6 45.16 60.52 -6.07
CA VAL A 6 44.22 59.54 -6.57
C VAL A 6 43.88 58.62 -5.43
N LEU A 7 42.62 58.69 -4.98
CA LEU A 7 42.02 57.72 -4.05
C LEU A 7 41.60 56.52 -4.85
N ILE A 8 42.33 55.44 -4.68
CA ILE A 8 41.95 54.14 -5.24
C ILE A 8 40.88 53.55 -4.30
N GLY A 9 39.63 53.61 -4.78
CA GLY A 9 38.52 52.93 -4.12
C GLY A 9 38.65 51.41 -4.25
N LEU A 10 38.87 50.75 -3.13
CA LEU A 10 38.87 49.30 -3.03
C LEU A 10 37.39 48.82 -3.08
N MET A 11 36.98 48.35 -4.23
CA MET A 11 35.68 47.67 -4.35
C MET A 11 35.82 46.26 -3.77
N ALA A 12 35.32 46.05 -2.58
CA ALA A 12 35.15 44.74 -2.00
C ALA A 12 33.95 44.07 -2.69
N ALA A 13 34.26 43.13 -3.59
CA ALA A 13 33.26 42.24 -4.16
C ALA A 13 32.85 41.20 -3.11
N THR A 14 31.71 41.42 -2.49
CA THR A 14 31.08 40.42 -1.63
C THR A 14 30.45 39.34 -2.53
N VAL A 15 31.11 38.22 -2.64
CA VAL A 15 30.55 37.01 -3.25
C VAL A 15 29.56 36.44 -2.24
N THR A 16 28.28 36.67 -2.48
CA THR A 16 27.23 35.96 -1.75
C THR A 16 27.13 34.55 -2.28
N LEU A 17 27.68 33.61 -1.51
CA LEU A 17 27.53 32.18 -1.77
C LEU A 17 26.09 31.81 -1.43
N SER A 18 25.22 31.75 -2.44
CA SER A 18 23.87 31.21 -2.32
C SER A 18 23.99 29.72 -2.08
N ALA A 19 23.88 29.29 -0.82
CA ALA A 19 23.67 27.91 -0.47
C ALA A 19 22.28 27.48 -1.00
N ALA A 20 22.28 26.87 -2.18
CA ALA A 20 21.12 26.10 -2.62
C ALA A 20 20.99 24.92 -1.66
N THR A 21 20.10 25.03 -0.70
CA THR A 21 19.59 23.87 0.04
C THR A 21 18.83 23.03 -0.97
N ALA A 22 19.54 22.12 -1.62
CA ALA A 22 18.92 21.02 -2.32
C ALA A 22 18.16 20.23 -1.24
N CYS A 23 16.83 20.33 -1.22
CA CYS A 23 15.99 19.34 -0.59
C CYS A 23 16.23 18.05 -1.35
N SER A 24 17.22 17.31 -0.91
CA SER A 24 17.34 15.91 -1.28
C SER A 24 16.12 15.23 -0.68
N HIS A 25 15.08 15.08 -1.49
CA HIS A 25 14.16 13.99 -1.27
C HIS A 25 15.06 12.76 -1.32
N PRO A 26 15.15 11.96 -0.26
CA PRO A 26 15.68 10.64 -0.42
C PRO A 26 14.77 9.95 -1.43
N ASN A 27 15.25 9.93 -2.66
CA ASN A 27 14.66 9.09 -3.67
C ASN A 27 15.06 7.68 -3.24
N GLU A 28 14.26 7.08 -2.41
CA GLU A 28 14.38 5.68 -2.04
C GLU A 28 14.01 4.83 -3.25
N ALA A 29 14.82 4.95 -4.27
CA ALA A 29 14.99 3.92 -5.27
C ALA A 29 15.94 2.85 -4.73
N GLY A 30 15.79 2.50 -3.47
CA GLY A 30 16.23 1.25 -2.91
C GLY A 30 14.99 0.37 -2.93
N GLY A 31 15.04 -0.81 -3.54
CA GLY A 31 14.02 -1.82 -3.35
C GLY A 31 13.90 -2.07 -1.86
N GLU A 32 13.12 -1.25 -1.18
CA GLU A 32 12.61 -1.52 0.14
C GLU A 32 11.90 -2.85 -0.02
N LEU A 33 12.57 -3.91 0.39
CA LEU A 33 11.91 -5.16 0.69
C LEU A 33 10.75 -4.74 1.59
N ALA A 34 9.51 -4.87 1.10
CA ALA A 34 8.33 -4.61 1.91
C ALA A 34 8.60 -5.26 3.27
N PRO A 35 8.45 -4.52 4.38
CA PRO A 35 8.84 -5.03 5.68
C PRO A 35 8.25 -6.42 5.83
N ALA A 36 9.05 -7.38 6.27
CA ALA A 36 8.66 -8.80 6.40
C ALA A 36 7.40 -9.02 7.27
N THR A 37 6.89 -7.93 7.83
CA THR A 37 5.70 -7.83 8.67
C THR A 37 4.38 -7.66 7.90
N SER A 38 4.40 -7.49 6.58
CA SER A 38 3.18 -7.31 5.80
C SER A 38 2.52 -8.66 5.45
N ILE A 39 1.20 -8.69 5.46
CA ILE A 39 0.40 -9.84 5.03
C ILE A 39 -0.17 -9.52 3.66
N GLY A 40 0.14 -10.35 2.66
CA GLY A 40 -0.45 -10.25 1.34
C GLY A 40 -1.88 -10.79 1.31
N LEU A 41 -2.75 -10.16 0.53
CA LEU A 41 -4.07 -10.69 0.20
C LEU A 41 -4.26 -10.65 -1.31
N GLN A 42 -4.23 -11.79 -1.96
CA GLN A 42 -4.58 -11.93 -3.36
C GLN A 42 -6.03 -12.40 -3.49
N VAL A 43 -6.86 -11.60 -4.15
CA VAL A 43 -8.26 -11.94 -4.40
C VAL A 43 -8.43 -12.25 -5.88
N LYS A 44 -8.86 -13.47 -6.16
CA LYS A 44 -9.23 -13.94 -7.50
C LYS A 44 -10.74 -13.96 -7.61
N ASN A 45 -11.31 -13.00 -8.30
CA ASN A 45 -12.74 -12.92 -8.51
C ASN A 45 -13.14 -13.64 -9.81
N GLN A 46 -13.76 -14.81 -9.69
CA GLN A 46 -14.31 -15.58 -10.82
C GLN A 46 -15.81 -15.33 -11.01
N ASN A 47 -16.36 -14.40 -10.24
CA ASN A 47 -17.74 -13.93 -10.42
C ASN A 47 -17.75 -12.75 -11.40
N PHE A 48 -18.87 -12.51 -12.04
CA PHE A 48 -19.00 -11.38 -12.98
C PHE A 48 -19.29 -10.03 -12.30
N TYR A 49 -19.72 -10.04 -11.02
CA TYR A 49 -19.88 -8.82 -10.25
C TYR A 49 -18.54 -8.27 -9.74
N ASP A 50 -18.45 -6.96 -9.68
CA ASP A 50 -17.44 -6.30 -8.87
C ASP A 50 -17.68 -6.59 -7.39
N MET A 51 -16.64 -6.85 -6.63
CA MET A 51 -16.72 -7.25 -5.23
C MET A 51 -16.04 -6.25 -4.32
N ASP A 52 -16.74 -5.79 -3.30
CA ASP A 52 -16.12 -5.12 -2.17
C ASP A 52 -15.57 -6.16 -1.20
N VAL A 53 -14.28 -6.01 -0.86
CA VAL A 53 -13.52 -6.96 -0.05
C VAL A 53 -13.27 -6.37 1.33
N TYR A 54 -13.52 -7.18 2.35
CA TYR A 54 -13.33 -6.84 3.75
C TYR A 54 -12.46 -7.90 4.43
N ALA A 55 -11.57 -7.46 5.29
CA ALA A 55 -10.88 -8.30 6.25
C ALA A 55 -11.55 -8.14 7.63
N VAL A 56 -11.97 -9.25 8.20
CA VAL A 56 -12.62 -9.28 9.52
C VAL A 56 -11.68 -9.95 10.50
N SER A 57 -11.28 -9.23 11.53
CA SER A 57 -10.45 -9.73 12.62
C SER A 57 -11.04 -9.26 13.95
N GLN A 58 -11.11 -10.12 14.93
CA GLN A 58 -11.68 -9.84 16.26
C GLN A 58 -13.09 -9.20 16.22
N GLY A 59 -13.91 -9.57 15.24
CA GLY A 59 -15.25 -9.02 15.04
C GLY A 59 -15.30 -7.66 14.35
N LEU A 60 -14.15 -7.03 14.07
CA LEU A 60 -14.07 -5.77 13.33
C LEU A 60 -13.86 -6.03 11.84
N ALA A 61 -14.75 -5.49 11.01
CA ALA A 61 -14.64 -5.55 9.56
C ALA A 61 -13.95 -4.29 9.02
N THR A 62 -12.81 -4.46 8.36
CA THR A 62 -12.08 -3.39 7.68
C THR A 62 -12.20 -3.56 6.17
N ARG A 63 -12.67 -2.54 5.46
CA ARG A 63 -12.72 -2.57 4.00
C ARG A 63 -11.30 -2.53 3.43
N VAL A 64 -10.97 -3.50 2.61
CA VAL A 64 -9.65 -3.63 1.95
C VAL A 64 -9.65 -2.94 0.59
N GLY A 65 -10.70 -3.12 -0.18
CA GLY A 65 -10.85 -2.51 -1.50
C GLY A 65 -11.88 -3.23 -2.35
N THR A 66 -11.85 -2.95 -3.65
CA THR A 66 -12.74 -3.55 -4.65
C THR A 66 -11.95 -4.37 -5.64
N VAL A 67 -12.47 -5.51 -6.04
CA VAL A 67 -11.95 -6.33 -7.13
C VAL A 67 -13.01 -6.47 -8.23
N THR A 68 -12.62 -6.14 -9.45
CA THR A 68 -13.51 -6.19 -10.61
C THR A 68 -13.90 -7.63 -10.95
N GLY A 69 -15.06 -7.81 -11.56
CA GLY A 69 -15.52 -9.11 -12.04
C GLY A 69 -14.52 -9.78 -12.98
N ASN A 70 -14.35 -11.10 -12.85
CA ASN A 70 -13.41 -11.90 -13.63
C ASN A 70 -11.96 -11.38 -13.62
N SER A 71 -11.51 -10.80 -12.50
CA SER A 71 -10.16 -10.27 -12.34
C SER A 71 -9.48 -10.74 -11.07
N THR A 72 -8.19 -10.48 -10.98
CA THR A 72 -7.37 -10.74 -9.79
C THR A 72 -6.75 -9.44 -9.31
N ARG A 73 -6.80 -9.18 -8.01
CA ARG A 73 -6.16 -8.04 -7.38
C ARG A 73 -5.44 -8.43 -6.10
N THR A 74 -4.31 -7.79 -5.87
CA THR A 74 -3.52 -7.98 -4.64
C THR A 74 -3.65 -6.76 -3.75
N PHE A 75 -3.81 -6.99 -2.48
CA PHE A 75 -3.88 -5.99 -1.41
C PHE A 75 -2.87 -6.33 -0.32
N MET A 76 -2.59 -5.37 0.53
CA MET A 76 -1.81 -5.57 1.74
C MET A 76 -2.73 -5.38 2.96
N LEU A 77 -2.71 -6.33 3.87
CA LEU A 77 -3.42 -6.25 5.14
C LEU A 77 -2.53 -5.60 6.19
N HIS A 78 -3.17 -4.98 7.18
CA HIS A 78 -2.45 -4.37 8.28
C HIS A 78 -1.69 -5.43 9.09
N PRO A 79 -0.43 -5.18 9.47
CA PRO A 79 0.40 -6.15 10.20
C PRO A 79 -0.23 -6.64 11.52
N SER A 80 -1.06 -5.83 12.17
CA SER A 80 -1.76 -6.24 13.40
C SER A 80 -2.70 -7.43 13.22
N MET A 81 -3.02 -7.80 11.98
CA MET A 81 -3.82 -9.00 11.68
C MET A 81 -2.99 -10.28 11.69
N ALA A 82 -1.65 -10.18 11.76
CA ALA A 82 -0.77 -11.34 11.88
C ALA A 82 -1.04 -12.10 13.19
N SER A 83 -0.94 -13.42 13.12
CA SER A 83 -1.16 -14.33 14.26
C SER A 83 -2.56 -14.22 14.90
N GLN A 84 -3.50 -13.64 14.17
CA GLN A 84 -4.91 -13.57 14.57
C GLN A 84 -5.76 -14.36 13.57
N ASP A 85 -6.96 -14.72 14.02
CA ASP A 85 -7.97 -15.27 13.14
C ASP A 85 -8.53 -14.17 12.24
N VAL A 86 -8.26 -14.27 10.95
CA VAL A 86 -8.73 -13.34 9.93
C VAL A 86 -9.74 -14.06 9.03
N ARG A 87 -10.82 -13.39 8.72
CA ARG A 87 -11.81 -13.85 7.73
C ARG A 87 -11.88 -12.83 6.60
N ILE A 88 -11.75 -13.30 5.38
CA ILE A 88 -11.96 -12.46 4.22
C ILE A 88 -13.40 -12.62 3.75
N VAL A 89 -14.09 -11.51 3.56
CA VAL A 89 -15.47 -11.44 3.10
C VAL A 89 -15.52 -10.58 1.84
N ALA A 90 -16.22 -11.05 0.83
CA ALA A 90 -16.49 -10.27 -0.38
C ALA A 90 -17.99 -10.18 -0.63
N THR A 91 -18.47 -8.97 -0.91
CA THR A 91 -19.87 -8.68 -1.22
C THR A 91 -20.01 -8.09 -2.61
N PRO A 92 -20.94 -8.59 -3.44
CA PRO A 92 -21.11 -8.05 -4.78
C PRO A 92 -21.71 -6.65 -4.74
N ILE A 93 -21.16 -5.76 -5.55
CA ILE A 93 -21.70 -4.41 -5.73
C ILE A 93 -22.94 -4.52 -6.62
N GLY A 94 -24.08 -4.11 -6.10
CA GLY A 94 -25.36 -4.20 -6.80
C GLY A 94 -25.97 -5.61 -6.87
N GLY A 95 -25.38 -6.58 -6.20
CA GLY A 95 -25.89 -7.94 -6.09
C GLY A 95 -26.25 -8.33 -4.66
N ASN A 96 -26.65 -9.57 -4.46
CA ASN A 96 -27.02 -10.14 -3.18
C ASN A 96 -26.05 -11.26 -2.78
N GLY A 97 -25.93 -11.49 -1.47
CA GLY A 97 -25.09 -12.54 -0.89
C GLY A 97 -23.69 -12.07 -0.55
N ARG A 98 -22.86 -13.03 -0.18
CA ARG A 98 -21.45 -12.79 0.16
C ARG A 98 -20.65 -14.08 -0.02
N ALA A 99 -19.38 -13.93 -0.36
CA ALA A 99 -18.37 -14.97 -0.28
C ALA A 99 -17.59 -14.80 1.02
N SER A 100 -17.16 -15.89 1.62
CA SER A 100 -16.36 -15.87 2.85
C SER A 100 -15.28 -16.95 2.79
N SER A 101 -14.09 -16.60 3.24
CA SER A 101 -12.97 -17.55 3.36
C SER A 101 -13.12 -18.54 4.53
N GLY A 102 -14.04 -18.26 5.47
CA GLY A 102 -13.93 -18.82 6.80
C GLY A 102 -12.82 -18.14 7.60
N SER A 103 -12.56 -18.64 8.82
CA SER A 103 -11.49 -18.15 9.68
C SER A 103 -10.17 -18.77 9.25
N VAL A 104 -9.15 -17.96 9.03
CA VAL A 104 -7.78 -18.38 8.69
C VAL A 104 -6.78 -17.68 9.61
N SER A 105 -5.80 -18.42 10.10
CA SER A 105 -4.67 -17.86 10.83
C SER A 105 -3.51 -17.64 9.85
N VAL A 106 -2.97 -16.44 9.84
CA VAL A 106 -1.91 -16.02 8.91
C VAL A 106 -0.75 -15.41 9.68
N ALA A 107 0.47 -15.79 9.31
CA ALA A 107 1.68 -15.21 9.86
C ALA A 107 2.19 -14.03 9.01
N GLU A 108 3.07 -13.24 9.59
CA GLU A 108 3.78 -12.19 8.87
C GLU A 108 4.53 -12.75 7.65
N GLY A 109 4.51 -12.01 6.54
CA GLY A 109 5.14 -12.41 5.30
C GLY A 109 4.37 -13.43 4.46
N GLN A 110 3.29 -14.00 4.98
CA GLN A 110 2.44 -14.91 4.22
C GLN A 110 1.43 -14.15 3.34
N THR A 111 0.89 -14.87 2.37
CA THR A 111 -0.16 -14.37 1.48
C THR A 111 -1.40 -15.24 1.56
N ILE A 112 -2.53 -14.61 1.84
CA ILE A 112 -3.86 -15.21 1.72
C ILE A 112 -4.25 -15.15 0.24
N VAL A 113 -4.56 -16.28 -0.37
CA VAL A 113 -5.13 -16.35 -1.71
C VAL A 113 -6.61 -16.73 -1.57
N PHE A 114 -7.49 -15.76 -1.77
CA PHE A 114 -8.93 -15.95 -1.69
C PHE A 114 -9.52 -15.99 -3.11
N THR A 115 -10.09 -17.11 -3.47
CA THR A 115 -10.77 -17.30 -4.76
C THR A 115 -12.27 -17.22 -4.56
N ILE A 116 -12.89 -16.23 -5.16
CA ILE A 116 -14.35 -16.06 -5.18
C ILE A 116 -14.87 -16.84 -6.37
N GLY A 117 -15.68 -17.86 -6.12
CA GLY A 117 -16.27 -18.67 -7.17
C GLY A 117 -17.37 -17.94 -7.94
N SER A 118 -17.71 -18.43 -9.13
CA SER A 118 -18.88 -17.96 -9.89
C SER A 118 -20.17 -18.04 -9.07
N LEU A 119 -20.28 -19.05 -8.22
CA LEU A 119 -21.24 -19.11 -7.13
C LEU A 119 -20.52 -18.74 -5.84
N LEU A 120 -21.00 -17.72 -5.12
CA LEU A 120 -20.33 -17.17 -3.94
C LEU A 120 -20.05 -18.21 -2.84
N ARG A 121 -20.91 -19.20 -2.69
CA ARG A 121 -20.75 -20.31 -1.75
C ARG A 121 -19.58 -21.25 -2.08
N ASN A 122 -19.13 -21.23 -3.33
CA ASN A 122 -18.02 -22.08 -3.82
C ASN A 122 -16.68 -21.35 -3.78
N SER A 123 -16.54 -20.41 -2.87
CA SER A 123 -15.30 -19.67 -2.66
C SER A 123 -14.32 -20.48 -1.83
N SER A 124 -13.04 -20.30 -2.05
CA SER A 124 -11.97 -21.04 -1.39
C SER A 124 -10.83 -20.13 -0.95
N VAL A 125 -10.03 -20.58 0.02
CA VAL A 125 -8.87 -19.86 0.52
C VAL A 125 -7.67 -20.77 0.64
N VAL A 126 -6.49 -20.25 0.34
CA VAL A 126 -5.19 -20.91 0.51
C VAL A 126 -4.22 -19.91 1.12
N ILE A 127 -3.38 -20.37 2.05
CA ILE A 127 -2.25 -19.60 2.61
C ILE A 127 -0.96 -20.05 1.91
N ARG A 128 -0.13 -19.10 1.55
CA ARG A 128 1.18 -19.33 0.93
C ARG A 128 2.28 -18.55 1.65
#